data_5b0fbe1db8b5d5127871a44bf2aeb0bb
#
_entry.id   5b0fbe1db8b5d5127871a44bf2aeb0bb
#
_cell.length_a   1.000
_cell.length_b   1.000
_cell.length_c   1.000
_cell.angle_alpha   90.00
_cell.angle_beta   90.00
_cell.angle_gamma   90.00
#
_symmetry.space_group_name_H-M   'P 1'
#
loop_
_entity.id
_entity.type
_entity.pdbx_description
1 polymer ?
#
loop_
_entity_poly.entity_id
_entity_poly.type
_entity_poly.pdbx_seq_one_letter_code
_entity_poly.pdbx_strand_id
1 'polypeptide(L)'
;MIYEKCRDILLQEFELIQNAVIVQENIRMAVIDRQWTVFEGNLSAMNSIENKLVNLEVEREQLFSVYKTLIHQQGFSDNLDDKGRFHALVAILPENQRNDLTSIYRSLKIEAIKLKMANEALLVYINGVKSTLKEFFDLAFPERGGNIYTKSGTHFSNDMRSMVLNRSF
;
A
#
# COMPACT_ATOMS: atom_id res chain seq x y z
N MET A 1 27.89 5.50 15.69
CA MET A 1 27.82 5.60 14.21
C MET A 1 26.83 4.62 13.57
N ILE A 2 26.94 3.28 13.72
CA ILE A 2 25.91 2.35 13.16
C ILE A 2 24.55 2.53 13.85
N TYR A 3 24.56 2.60 15.16
CA TYR A 3 23.38 2.81 15.99
C TYR A 3 22.63 4.09 15.59
N GLU A 4 23.33 5.23 15.51
CA GLU A 4 22.72 6.51 15.17
C GLU A 4 22.05 6.47 13.80
N LYS A 5 22.75 5.96 12.77
CA LYS A 5 22.19 5.83 11.43
C LYS A 5 20.98 4.89 11.39
N CYS A 6 21.06 3.73 12.04
CA CYS A 6 19.94 2.80 12.09
C CYS A 6 18.73 3.42 12.81
N ARG A 7 18.98 4.12 13.92
CA ARG A 7 17.96 4.83 14.68
C ARG A 7 17.28 5.92 13.85
N ASP A 8 18.06 6.73 13.17
CA ASP A 8 17.54 7.80 12.34
C ASP A 8 16.66 7.26 11.18
N ILE A 9 17.10 6.20 10.50
CA ILE A 9 16.31 5.54 9.45
C ILE A 9 14.99 5.04 10.03
N LEU A 10 15.02 4.28 11.13
CA LEU A 10 13.81 3.72 11.75
C LEU A 10 12.83 4.79 12.23
N LEU A 11 13.32 5.91 12.77
CA LEU A 11 12.46 7.03 13.19
C LEU A 11 11.82 7.72 12.00
N GLN A 12 12.56 7.93 10.92
CA GLN A 12 12.00 8.51 9.69
C GLN A 12 10.97 7.57 9.05
N GLU A 13 11.26 6.25 8.98
CA GLU A 13 10.28 5.26 8.54
C GLU A 13 9.02 5.30 9.40
N PHE A 14 9.17 5.37 10.73
CA PHE A 14 8.05 5.44 11.66
C PHE A 14 7.16 6.68 11.41
N GLU A 15 7.76 7.87 11.29
CA GLU A 15 7.03 9.11 11.01
C GLU A 15 6.32 9.05 9.65
N LEU A 16 6.96 8.50 8.61
CA LEU A 16 6.36 8.36 7.29
C LEU A 16 5.18 7.38 7.31
N ILE A 17 5.29 6.26 8.01
CA ILE A 17 4.18 5.30 8.14
C ILE A 17 3.02 5.89 8.94
N GLN A 18 3.29 6.64 10.03
CA GLN A 18 2.23 7.36 10.74
C GLN A 18 1.49 8.35 9.83
N ASN A 19 2.25 9.13 9.05
CA ASN A 19 1.65 10.03 8.06
C ASN A 19 0.86 9.28 6.99
N ALA A 20 1.34 8.13 6.53
CA ALA A 20 0.61 7.28 5.59
C ALA A 20 -0.72 6.79 6.16
N VAL A 21 -0.78 6.43 7.45
CA VAL A 21 -2.05 6.04 8.11
C VAL A 21 -3.05 7.19 8.09
N ILE A 22 -2.61 8.42 8.37
CA ILE A 22 -3.48 9.61 8.33
C ILE A 22 -3.96 9.89 6.90
N VAL A 23 -3.06 9.85 5.92
CA VAL A 23 -3.40 10.07 4.51
C VAL A 23 -4.36 9.00 4.02
N GLN A 24 -4.17 7.74 4.42
CA GLN A 24 -5.06 6.64 4.06
C GLN A 24 -6.48 6.83 4.60
N GLU A 25 -6.61 7.33 5.82
CA GLU A 25 -7.93 7.65 6.38
C GLU A 25 -8.59 8.83 5.64
N ASN A 26 -7.82 9.86 5.28
CA ASN A 26 -8.32 10.96 4.45
C ASN A 26 -8.77 10.48 3.06
N ILE A 27 -8.04 9.54 2.44
CA ILE A 27 -8.45 8.88 1.19
C ILE A 27 -9.80 8.19 1.39
N ARG A 28 -9.94 7.41 2.46
CA ARG A 28 -11.18 6.70 2.78
C ARG A 28 -12.37 7.66 2.91
N MET A 29 -12.20 8.73 3.69
CA MET A 29 -13.25 9.74 3.88
C MET A 29 -13.58 10.46 2.58
N ALA A 30 -12.57 10.85 1.78
CA ALA A 30 -12.78 11.50 0.50
C ALA A 30 -13.57 10.62 -0.50
N VAL A 31 -13.35 9.31 -0.48
CA VAL A 31 -14.11 8.35 -1.30
C VAL A 31 -15.57 8.27 -0.83
N ILE A 32 -15.80 8.16 0.49
CA ILE A 32 -17.15 8.09 1.08
C ILE A 32 -17.94 9.37 0.77
N ASP A 33 -17.31 10.53 0.94
CA ASP A 33 -17.92 11.85 0.78
C ASP A 33 -17.92 12.34 -0.68
N ARG A 34 -17.38 11.53 -1.62
CA ARG A 34 -17.27 11.83 -3.07
C ARG A 34 -16.48 13.11 -3.34
N GLN A 35 -15.48 13.42 -2.53
CA GLN A 35 -14.63 14.59 -2.65
C GLN A 35 -13.41 14.28 -3.53
N TRP A 36 -13.60 14.21 -4.84
CA TRP A 36 -12.59 13.72 -5.79
C TRP A 36 -11.30 14.54 -5.80
N THR A 37 -11.39 15.86 -5.70
CA THR A 37 -10.20 16.73 -5.63
C THR A 37 -9.36 16.45 -4.37
N VAL A 38 -10.03 16.22 -3.22
CA VAL A 38 -9.36 15.85 -1.96
C VAL A 38 -8.73 14.47 -2.09
N PHE A 39 -9.44 13.53 -2.72
CA PHE A 39 -8.94 12.19 -3.02
C PHE A 39 -7.66 12.23 -3.85
N GLU A 40 -7.63 12.96 -4.97
CA GLU A 40 -6.44 13.11 -5.83
C GLU A 40 -5.26 13.74 -5.10
N GLY A 41 -5.51 14.78 -4.28
CA GLY A 41 -4.48 15.39 -3.46
C GLY A 41 -3.87 14.42 -2.45
N ASN A 42 -4.69 13.59 -1.79
CA ASN A 42 -4.20 12.57 -0.86
C ASN A 42 -3.47 11.43 -1.56
N LEU A 43 -3.87 11.02 -2.77
CA LEU A 43 -3.11 10.05 -3.58
C LEU A 43 -1.70 10.59 -3.90
N SER A 44 -1.61 11.86 -4.29
CA SER A 44 -0.30 12.49 -4.53
C SER A 44 0.57 12.52 -3.27
N ALA A 45 -0.04 12.83 -2.11
CA ALA A 45 0.66 12.77 -0.83
C ALA A 45 1.14 11.35 -0.50
N MET A 46 0.32 10.33 -0.73
CA MET A 46 0.69 8.92 -0.52
C MET A 46 1.86 8.51 -1.40
N ASN A 47 1.85 8.85 -2.69
CA ASN A 47 2.96 8.59 -3.62
C ASN A 47 4.27 9.27 -3.15
N SER A 48 4.17 10.49 -2.60
CA SER A 48 5.34 11.17 -2.03
C SER A 48 5.91 10.43 -0.82
N ILE A 49 5.06 9.90 0.05
CA ILE A 49 5.46 9.09 1.21
C ILE A 49 6.14 7.80 0.74
N GLU A 50 5.54 7.10 -0.22
CA GLU A 50 6.08 5.88 -0.80
C GLU A 50 7.50 6.08 -1.36
N ASN A 51 7.71 7.12 -2.14
CA ASN A 51 9.04 7.46 -2.68
C ASN A 51 10.07 7.70 -1.58
N LYS A 52 9.69 8.36 -0.48
CA LYS A 52 10.58 8.56 0.66
C LYS A 52 10.90 7.25 1.38
N LEU A 53 9.92 6.36 1.54
CA LEU A 53 10.12 5.04 2.14
C LEU A 53 11.08 4.19 1.29
N VAL A 54 10.94 4.20 -0.04
CA VAL A 54 11.86 3.51 -0.95
C VAL A 54 13.28 4.03 -0.79
N ASN A 55 13.48 5.34 -0.65
CA ASN A 55 14.82 5.89 -0.42
C ASN A 55 15.42 5.43 0.91
N LEU A 56 14.62 5.40 1.99
CA LEU A 56 15.07 4.89 3.29
C LEU A 56 15.40 3.38 3.24
N GLU A 57 14.67 2.61 2.46
CA GLU A 57 14.98 1.20 2.23
C GLU A 57 16.36 1.03 1.56
N VAL A 58 16.68 1.83 0.55
CA VAL A 58 18.00 1.85 -0.08
C VAL A 58 19.09 2.21 0.93
N GLU A 59 18.86 3.21 1.77
CA GLU A 59 19.81 3.60 2.83
C GLU A 59 20.02 2.47 3.84
N ARG A 60 18.97 1.76 4.22
CA ARG A 60 19.02 0.60 5.10
C ARG A 60 19.82 -0.55 4.51
N GLU A 61 19.61 -0.84 3.21
CA GLU A 61 20.38 -1.85 2.48
C GLU A 61 21.88 -1.49 2.41
N GLN A 62 22.18 -0.23 2.16
CA GLN A 62 23.57 0.26 2.17
C GLN A 62 24.19 0.10 3.56
N LEU A 63 23.45 0.44 4.61
CA LEU A 63 23.92 0.25 5.98
C LEU A 63 24.22 -1.22 6.27
N PHE A 64 23.32 -2.12 5.91
CA PHE A 64 23.51 -3.56 6.06
C PHE A 64 24.74 -4.04 5.29
N SER A 65 24.92 -3.59 4.05
CA SER A 65 26.07 -3.95 3.21
C SER A 65 27.42 -3.55 3.83
N VAL A 66 27.49 -2.33 4.40
CA VAL A 66 28.71 -1.84 5.07
C VAL A 66 29.09 -2.69 6.27
N TYR A 67 28.12 -3.21 7.01
CA TYR A 67 28.37 -3.99 8.22
C TYR A 67 28.27 -5.51 8.01
N LYS A 68 28.13 -5.96 6.78
CA LYS A 68 27.97 -7.37 6.41
C LYS A 68 29.08 -8.25 7.00
N THR A 69 30.33 -7.82 6.92
CA THR A 69 31.49 -8.59 7.44
C THR A 69 31.39 -8.82 8.95
N LEU A 70 30.98 -7.80 9.72
CA LEU A 70 30.81 -7.91 11.16
C LEU A 70 29.63 -8.83 11.53
N ILE A 71 28.56 -8.76 10.75
CA ILE A 71 27.38 -9.61 10.89
C ILE A 71 27.73 -11.08 10.67
N HIS A 72 28.53 -11.37 9.65
CA HIS A 72 29.07 -12.72 9.38
C HIS A 72 29.94 -13.27 10.50
N GLN A 73 30.78 -12.42 11.11
CA GLN A 73 31.59 -12.82 12.25
C GLN A 73 30.77 -13.27 13.46
N GLN A 74 29.51 -12.83 13.54
CA GLN A 74 28.54 -13.25 14.57
C GLN A 74 27.74 -14.52 14.17
N GLY A 75 28.06 -15.15 13.04
CA GLY A 75 27.44 -16.40 12.61
C GLY A 75 26.12 -16.27 11.86
N PHE A 76 25.75 -15.07 11.41
CA PHE A 76 24.54 -14.87 10.59
C PHE A 76 24.79 -15.19 9.13
N SER A 77 23.79 -15.81 8.48
CA SER A 77 23.80 -16.18 7.06
C SER A 77 23.65 -14.97 6.12
N ASP A 78 24.11 -15.12 4.87
CA ASP A 78 23.92 -14.12 3.80
C ASP A 78 22.47 -13.97 3.33
N ASN A 79 21.67 -15.03 3.42
CA ASN A 79 20.31 -15.10 2.89
C ASN A 79 19.27 -14.78 3.99
N LEU A 80 19.37 -13.62 4.60
CA LEU A 80 18.42 -13.14 5.59
C LEU A 80 17.32 -12.32 4.92
N ASP A 81 16.07 -12.54 5.33
CA ASP A 81 14.96 -11.63 5.07
C ASP A 81 15.17 -10.30 5.83
N ASP A 82 14.37 -9.27 5.55
CA ASP A 82 14.49 -7.96 6.18
C ASP A 82 14.47 -8.02 7.71
N LYS A 83 13.62 -8.88 8.27
CA LYS A 83 13.55 -9.09 9.71
C LYS A 83 14.85 -9.70 10.23
N GLY A 84 15.39 -10.70 9.55
CA GLY A 84 16.66 -11.34 9.90
C GLY A 84 17.82 -10.36 9.80
N ARG A 85 17.87 -9.51 8.78
CA ARG A 85 18.88 -8.46 8.60
C ARG A 85 18.86 -7.45 9.74
N PHE A 86 17.67 -6.98 10.12
CA PHE A 86 17.53 -6.09 11.26
C PHE A 86 18.04 -6.75 12.55
N HIS A 87 17.63 -7.97 12.84
CA HIS A 87 18.08 -8.68 14.03
C HIS A 87 19.59 -8.93 14.03
N ALA A 88 20.17 -9.27 12.89
CA ALA A 88 21.61 -9.45 12.75
C ALA A 88 22.39 -8.15 12.99
N LEU A 89 21.90 -7.03 12.45
CA LEU A 89 22.48 -5.71 12.66
C LEU A 89 22.39 -5.27 14.11
N VAL A 90 21.27 -5.53 14.77
CA VAL A 90 21.05 -5.17 16.17
C VAL A 90 21.89 -6.05 17.12
N ALA A 91 22.15 -7.32 16.74
CA ALA A 91 22.92 -8.25 17.56
C ALA A 91 24.37 -7.83 17.78
N ILE A 92 24.96 -7.04 16.88
CA ILE A 92 26.32 -6.52 17.00
C ILE A 92 26.44 -5.29 17.92
N LEU A 93 25.31 -4.77 18.43
CA LEU A 93 25.25 -3.56 19.24
C LEU A 93 25.23 -3.89 20.75
N PRO A 94 25.66 -2.95 21.60
CA PRO A 94 25.50 -3.03 23.06
C PRO A 94 24.01 -3.16 23.44
N GLU A 95 23.75 -3.75 24.60
CA GLU A 95 22.39 -4.11 25.05
C GLU A 95 21.43 -2.91 25.13
N ASN A 96 21.90 -1.77 25.65
CA ASN A 96 21.09 -0.55 25.73
C ASN A 96 20.65 -0.05 24.36
N GLN A 97 21.57 -0.02 23.36
CA GLN A 97 21.27 0.40 21.99
C GLN A 97 20.38 -0.62 21.28
N ARG A 98 20.58 -1.91 21.55
CA ARG A 98 19.73 -3.00 21.03
C ARG A 98 18.31 -2.86 21.51
N ASN A 99 18.09 -2.58 22.78
CA ASN A 99 16.78 -2.42 23.38
C ASN A 99 16.03 -1.21 22.79
N ASP A 100 16.74 -0.09 22.59
CA ASP A 100 16.16 1.12 21.98
C ASP A 100 15.71 0.85 20.53
N LEU A 101 16.60 0.34 19.67
CA LEU A 101 16.24 0.03 18.28
C LEU A 101 15.11 -0.99 18.17
N THR A 102 15.11 -2.01 19.04
CA THR A 102 14.05 -3.01 19.07
C THR A 102 12.71 -2.40 19.45
N SER A 103 12.70 -1.44 20.38
CA SER A 103 11.48 -0.70 20.76
C SER A 103 10.93 0.12 19.59
N ILE A 104 11.78 0.89 18.91
CA ILE A 104 11.39 1.68 17.73
C ILE A 104 10.86 0.77 16.62
N TYR A 105 11.55 -0.33 16.33
CA TYR A 105 11.14 -1.29 15.31
C TYR A 105 9.79 -1.96 15.61
N ARG A 106 9.51 -2.25 16.90
CA ARG A 106 8.18 -2.77 17.30
C ARG A 106 7.10 -1.75 17.08
N SER A 107 7.34 -0.49 17.43
CA SER A 107 6.40 0.61 17.19
C SER A 107 6.14 0.82 15.70
N LEU A 108 7.19 0.80 14.88
CA LEU A 108 7.09 0.86 13.41
C LEU A 108 6.21 -0.27 12.86
N LYS A 109 6.41 -1.50 13.33
CA LYS A 109 5.59 -2.65 12.92
C LYS A 109 4.12 -2.48 13.27
N ILE A 110 3.81 -1.93 14.44
CA ILE A 110 2.42 -1.68 14.85
C ILE A 110 1.77 -0.67 13.89
N GLU A 111 2.46 0.42 13.55
CA GLU A 111 1.93 1.40 12.60
C GLU A 111 1.79 0.82 11.19
N ALA A 112 2.74 0.00 10.74
CA ALA A 112 2.64 -0.68 9.44
C ALA A 112 1.42 -1.64 9.38
N ILE A 113 1.11 -2.33 10.47
CA ILE A 113 -0.09 -3.17 10.58
C ILE A 113 -1.35 -2.31 10.51
N LYS A 114 -1.39 -1.15 11.18
CA LYS A 114 -2.53 -0.22 11.10
C LYS A 114 -2.76 0.25 9.66
N LEU A 115 -1.68 0.66 8.97
CA LEU A 115 -1.75 1.06 7.57
C LEU A 115 -2.29 -0.05 6.68
N LYS A 116 -1.79 -1.27 6.86
CA LYS A 116 -2.28 -2.44 6.13
C LYS A 116 -3.77 -2.68 6.35
N MET A 117 -4.23 -2.66 7.60
CA MET A 117 -5.64 -2.84 7.95
C MET A 117 -6.53 -1.74 7.37
N ALA A 118 -6.07 -0.48 7.41
CA ALA A 118 -6.80 0.65 6.82
C ALA A 118 -6.93 0.51 5.29
N ASN A 119 -5.87 0.06 4.64
CA ASN A 119 -5.88 -0.20 3.19
C ASN A 119 -6.82 -1.37 2.82
N GLU A 120 -6.77 -2.47 3.57
CA GLU A 120 -7.67 -3.62 3.38
C GLU A 120 -9.14 -3.21 3.58
N ALA A 121 -9.44 -2.40 4.59
CA ALA A 121 -10.80 -1.89 4.84
C ALA A 121 -11.30 -1.02 3.67
N LEU A 122 -10.45 -0.16 3.11
CA LEU A 122 -10.80 0.64 1.92
C LEU A 122 -11.06 -0.25 0.70
N LEU A 123 -10.23 -1.27 0.47
CA LEU A 123 -10.42 -2.21 -0.63
C LEU A 123 -11.74 -2.98 -0.51
N VAL A 124 -12.10 -3.44 0.69
CA VAL A 124 -13.39 -4.09 0.95
C VAL A 124 -14.55 -3.14 0.65
N TYR A 125 -14.46 -1.88 1.07
CA TYR A 125 -15.48 -0.88 0.77
C TYR A 125 -15.65 -0.65 -0.74
N ILE A 126 -14.54 -0.42 -1.46
CA ILE A 126 -14.56 -0.17 -2.91
C ILE A 126 -15.14 -1.39 -3.66
N ASN A 127 -14.75 -2.60 -3.28
CA ASN A 127 -15.27 -3.82 -3.89
C ASN A 127 -16.78 -4.01 -3.61
N GLY A 128 -17.24 -3.68 -2.41
CA GLY A 128 -18.66 -3.68 -2.06
C GLY A 128 -19.47 -2.71 -2.93
N VAL A 129 -19.01 -1.47 -3.06
CA VAL A 129 -19.65 -0.46 -3.93
C VAL A 129 -19.69 -0.94 -5.39
N LYS A 130 -18.57 -1.49 -5.89
CA LYS A 130 -18.48 -2.03 -7.25
C LYS A 130 -19.46 -3.19 -7.49
N SER A 131 -19.61 -4.10 -6.52
CA SER A 131 -20.57 -5.22 -6.60
C SER A 131 -22.01 -4.71 -6.65
N THR A 132 -22.35 -3.78 -5.74
CA THR A 132 -23.71 -3.18 -5.70
C THR A 132 -24.04 -2.45 -7.01
N LEU A 133 -23.11 -1.69 -7.55
CA LEU A 133 -23.30 -1.03 -8.84
C LEU A 133 -23.52 -2.04 -9.97
N LYS A 134 -22.74 -3.12 -10.00
CA LYS A 134 -22.90 -4.18 -10.98
C LYS A 134 -24.30 -4.81 -10.89
N GLU A 135 -24.73 -5.20 -9.68
CA GLU A 135 -26.06 -5.77 -9.43
C GLU A 135 -27.17 -4.80 -9.88
N PHE A 136 -27.01 -3.50 -9.56
CA PHE A 136 -27.95 -2.48 -10.01
C PHE A 136 -28.03 -2.39 -11.54
N PHE A 137 -26.88 -2.41 -12.23
CA PHE A 137 -26.86 -2.40 -13.71
C PHE A 137 -27.46 -3.68 -14.29
N ASP A 138 -27.20 -4.83 -13.71
CA ASP A 138 -27.77 -6.11 -14.18
C ASP A 138 -29.29 -6.15 -13.99
N LEU A 139 -29.82 -5.51 -12.93
CA LEU A 139 -31.25 -5.37 -12.67
C LEU A 139 -31.90 -4.29 -13.57
N ALA A 140 -31.26 -3.13 -13.70
CA ALA A 140 -31.80 -2.01 -14.46
C ALA A 140 -31.71 -2.24 -15.99
N PHE A 141 -30.71 -2.99 -16.41
CA PHE A 141 -30.43 -3.32 -17.82
C PHE A 141 -30.22 -4.84 -17.97
N PRO A 142 -31.27 -5.65 -17.70
CA PRO A 142 -31.15 -7.08 -17.89
C PRO A 142 -30.73 -7.36 -19.35
N GLU A 143 -29.71 -8.19 -19.52
CA GLU A 143 -29.33 -8.63 -20.85
C GLU A 143 -30.54 -9.31 -21.49
N ARG A 144 -31.27 -8.57 -22.30
CA ARG A 144 -32.21 -9.18 -23.20
C ARG A 144 -31.36 -9.92 -24.23
N GLY A 145 -31.01 -11.14 -23.95
CA GLY A 145 -30.47 -12.09 -24.91
C GLY A 145 -31.51 -12.43 -25.99
N GLY A 146 -32.01 -11.39 -26.63
CA GLY A 146 -32.85 -11.50 -27.81
C GLY A 146 -31.98 -11.32 -29.04
N ASN A 147 -31.63 -12.41 -29.68
CA ASN A 147 -31.14 -12.37 -31.06
C ASN A 147 -32.23 -11.73 -31.92
N ILE A 148 -32.18 -10.43 -32.13
CA ILE A 148 -33.07 -9.75 -33.07
C ILE A 148 -32.51 -10.02 -34.45
N TYR A 149 -33.06 -11.00 -35.12
CA TYR A 149 -32.79 -11.21 -36.53
C TYR A 149 -33.54 -10.12 -37.33
N THR A 150 -32.82 -9.36 -38.13
CA THR A 150 -33.44 -8.51 -39.11
C THR A 150 -34.04 -9.39 -40.23
N LYS A 151 -35.03 -8.86 -40.99
CA LYS A 151 -35.67 -9.55 -42.10
C LYS A 151 -34.69 -9.98 -43.20
N SER A 152 -33.46 -9.48 -43.15
CA SER A 152 -32.30 -9.80 -44.04
C SER A 152 -31.31 -10.81 -43.45
N GLY A 153 -31.57 -11.39 -42.25
CA GLY A 153 -30.74 -12.45 -41.66
C GLY A 153 -29.44 -11.96 -41.03
N THR A 154 -29.23 -10.64 -40.88
CA THR A 154 -28.06 -10.09 -40.19
C THR A 154 -28.27 -10.07 -38.66
N HIS A 155 -27.27 -10.56 -37.94
CA HIS A 155 -27.24 -10.61 -36.48
C HIS A 155 -26.90 -9.25 -35.92
N PHE A 156 -27.80 -8.61 -35.19
CA PHE A 156 -27.51 -7.41 -34.41
C PHE A 156 -27.44 -7.81 -32.93
N SER A 157 -26.25 -7.83 -32.33
CA SER A 157 -26.12 -7.87 -30.89
C SER A 157 -26.31 -6.43 -30.36
N ASN A 158 -27.44 -6.19 -29.72
CA ASN A 158 -27.74 -4.90 -29.13
C ASN A 158 -27.06 -4.85 -27.74
N ASP A 159 -25.75 -4.64 -27.73
CA ASP A 159 -24.99 -4.47 -26.50
C ASP A 159 -25.19 -3.03 -26.00
N MET A 160 -26.30 -2.80 -25.27
CA MET A 160 -26.60 -1.47 -24.70
C MET A 160 -25.55 -1.00 -23.69
N ARG A 161 -24.65 -1.88 -23.23
CA ARG A 161 -23.52 -1.51 -22.38
C ARG A 161 -22.54 -0.58 -23.09
N SER A 162 -22.40 -0.69 -24.42
CA SER A 162 -21.52 0.20 -25.17
C SER A 162 -22.07 1.62 -25.37
N MET A 163 -23.39 1.82 -25.24
CA MET A 163 -24.01 3.13 -25.42
C MET A 163 -23.87 4.06 -24.20
N VAL A 164 -23.78 3.50 -23.01
CA VAL A 164 -23.71 4.28 -21.75
C VAL A 164 -22.29 4.77 -21.48
N LEU A 165 -21.28 4.04 -21.94
CA LEU A 165 -19.86 4.36 -21.70
C LEU A 165 -19.25 5.30 -22.76
N ASN A 166 -19.90 5.52 -23.91
CA ASN A 166 -19.38 6.37 -24.99
C ASN A 166 -19.89 7.83 -24.97
N ARG A 167 -20.61 8.27 -23.95
CA ARG A 167 -20.83 9.69 -23.72
C ARG A 167 -19.68 10.26 -22.90
N SER A 168 -18.68 10.79 -23.59
CA SER A 168 -17.71 11.73 -23.02
C SER A 168 -18.48 12.95 -22.47
N PHE A 169 -18.28 13.23 -21.19
CA PHE A 169 -18.65 14.50 -20.57
C PHE A 169 -17.48 15.46 -20.73
#